data_f81ff1f1c37f98b7e73614376b5647cc
#
_entry.id   f81ff1f1c37f98b7e73614376b5647cc
#
_cell.length_a   1.000
_cell.length_b   1.000
_cell.length_c   1.000
_cell.angle_alpha   90.00
_cell.angle_beta   90.00
_cell.angle_gamma   90.00
#
_symmetry.space_group_name_H-M   'P 1'
#
loop_
_entity.id
_entity.type
_entity.pdbx_description
1 polymer ?
#
loop_
_entity_poly.entity_id
_entity_poly.type
_entity_poly.pdbx_seq_one_letter_code
_entity_poly.pdbx_strand_id
1 'polypeptide(L)'
;SFLAKHGWLDLEQYEKKAEDQGSAEHRLLYPLRPLSVSAPSDHKNLLVVVVDSLRADMLNNINMPNLQRYADNHFNFRQHMSGGNDEAMGMFSLFYGLPGHYYGDIRADKRPPVLFDEMLRQDYQFGLFGALEDAKQYRQSLLAGLRKQVFVSRQTDDRRLIDDWQQWLGTRTADRPWFSLVYLSSPGDYQVPASIKGPFQPELTRFNPATAYRPENLQKLENRYKNAVFYTDQLLEQMLTQLQLQGLDDQTIVVVTSNHGQEFNETQSNSWGYGSNYSTYQVQVPLVLAWPGAEPAPQAQASSHLDLVPTLMKNMLGVRNPYRDYSTGRNLFEASTRTWLLAGDQNDFAIYQGNTITQFNKQGDFELLDRDTYRPIKHGTPDMGTLIQVMNELNRFYRAP
;
A
#
# COMPACT_ATOMS: atom_id res chain seq x y z
N SER A 1 26.95 -1.25 -6.90
CA SER A 1 25.64 -0.68 -7.30
C SER A 1 25.53 -0.66 -8.83
N PHE A 2 24.30 -0.62 -9.37
CA PHE A 2 24.05 -0.49 -10.82
C PHE A 2 24.80 0.68 -11.44
N LEU A 3 24.81 1.83 -10.77
CA LEU A 3 25.47 3.05 -11.24
C LEU A 3 26.99 2.89 -11.34
N ALA A 4 27.58 2.13 -10.43
CA ALA A 4 29.01 1.83 -10.46
C ALA A 4 29.38 0.86 -11.57
N LYS A 5 28.59 -0.20 -11.77
CA LYS A 5 28.80 -1.22 -12.81
C LYS A 5 28.75 -0.63 -14.23
N HIS A 6 28.02 0.48 -14.41
CA HIS A 6 27.88 1.18 -15.69
C HIS A 6 28.72 2.47 -15.79
N GLY A 7 29.66 2.70 -14.87
CA GLY A 7 30.59 3.81 -14.91
C GLY A 7 29.97 5.18 -14.59
N TRP A 8 28.79 5.21 -13.97
CA TRP A 8 28.09 6.44 -13.58
C TRP A 8 28.31 6.83 -12.12
N LEU A 9 28.94 5.94 -11.38
CA LEU A 9 29.42 6.19 -10.01
C LEU A 9 30.87 5.71 -9.94
N ASP A 10 31.78 6.59 -9.59
CA ASP A 10 33.15 6.24 -9.28
C ASP A 10 33.18 5.50 -7.93
N LEU A 11 33.22 4.18 -7.97
CA LEU A 11 33.23 3.33 -6.78
C LEU A 11 34.43 3.62 -5.88
N GLU A 12 35.62 3.89 -6.46
CA GLU A 12 36.81 4.19 -5.66
C GLU A 12 36.64 5.49 -4.87
N GLN A 13 35.98 6.50 -5.46
CA GLN A 13 35.64 7.72 -4.72
C GLN A 13 34.55 7.49 -3.68
N TYR A 14 33.59 6.59 -3.95
CA TYR A 14 32.49 6.30 -3.04
C TYR A 14 32.95 5.43 -1.87
N GLU A 15 33.74 4.39 -2.13
CA GLU A 15 34.31 3.49 -1.11
C GLU A 15 35.38 4.19 -0.26
N LYS A 16 36.24 5.02 -0.87
CA LYS A 16 37.20 5.84 -0.15
C LYS A 16 36.56 6.91 0.76
N LYS A 17 35.45 7.51 0.32
CA LYS A 17 34.65 8.40 1.17
C LYS A 17 33.90 7.65 2.28
N ALA A 18 33.51 6.40 2.07
CA ALA A 18 32.86 5.56 3.08
C ALA A 18 33.88 5.04 4.12
N GLU A 19 35.13 4.75 3.72
CA GLU A 19 36.20 4.34 4.62
C GLU A 19 36.82 5.49 5.41
N ASP A 20 37.00 6.68 4.79
CA ASP A 20 37.53 7.89 5.45
C ASP A 20 36.52 8.57 6.40
N GLN A 21 35.24 8.31 6.23
CA GLN A 21 34.19 8.79 7.12
C GLN A 21 33.72 7.68 8.06
N GLY A 22 34.62 7.04 8.79
CA GLY A 22 34.28 6.01 9.76
C GLY A 22 32.89 6.25 10.35
N SER A 23 31.89 5.41 9.95
CA SER A 23 30.50 5.44 10.42
C SER A 23 29.81 6.82 10.45
N ALA A 24 29.97 7.62 9.42
CA ALA A 24 29.01 8.69 9.18
C ALA A 24 27.71 8.00 8.71
N GLU A 25 26.89 7.60 9.68
CA GLU A 25 25.54 7.15 9.51
C GLU A 25 24.90 7.96 8.39
N HIS A 26 24.37 7.28 7.35
CA HIS A 26 23.48 7.92 6.37
C HIS A 26 22.26 8.41 7.14
N ARG A 27 22.37 9.61 7.69
CA ARG A 27 21.31 10.16 8.50
C ARG A 27 20.17 10.58 7.59
N LEU A 28 19.07 9.86 7.69
CA LEU A 28 17.85 10.17 6.99
C LEU A 28 17.32 11.55 7.39
N LEU A 29 17.20 12.46 6.43
CA LEU A 29 16.60 13.79 6.58
C LEU A 29 15.12 13.70 6.19
N TYR A 30 14.29 13.22 7.12
CA TYR A 30 12.88 13.03 6.85
C TYR A 30 12.02 13.51 8.03
N PRO A 31 11.05 14.40 7.82
CA PRO A 31 10.87 15.21 6.60
C PRO A 31 12.04 16.21 6.37
N LEU A 32 12.22 16.69 5.13
CA LEU A 32 13.31 17.63 4.79
C LEU A 32 13.21 18.95 5.55
N ARG A 33 11.99 19.37 5.87
CA ARG A 33 11.69 20.63 6.60
C ARG A 33 10.58 20.39 7.61
N PRO A 34 10.53 21.16 8.71
CA PRO A 34 9.39 21.15 9.61
C PRO A 34 8.09 21.42 8.85
N LEU A 35 7.02 20.72 9.21
CA LEU A 35 5.73 20.89 8.55
C LEU A 35 5.07 22.20 8.97
N SER A 36 4.60 22.94 7.98
CA SER A 36 3.75 24.11 8.15
C SER A 36 2.31 23.71 7.87
N VAL A 37 1.43 23.94 8.83
CA VAL A 37 0.06 23.43 8.79
C VAL A 37 -0.94 24.55 8.97
N SER A 38 -2.01 24.53 8.19
CA SER A 38 -3.21 25.33 8.42
C SER A 38 -4.36 24.32 8.57
N ALA A 39 -4.51 23.81 9.78
CA ALA A 39 -5.52 22.80 10.07
C ALA A 39 -6.91 23.32 9.67
N PRO A 40 -7.74 22.47 9.01
CA PRO A 40 -9.11 22.86 8.68
C PRO A 40 -9.95 23.02 9.95
N SER A 41 -10.95 23.90 9.90
CA SER A 41 -11.92 24.04 11.00
C SER A 41 -12.89 22.86 11.09
N ASP A 42 -13.09 22.16 9.96
CA ASP A 42 -13.95 20.98 9.84
C ASP A 42 -13.07 19.76 9.54
N HIS A 43 -12.67 19.06 10.60
CA HIS A 43 -11.87 17.85 10.49
C HIS A 43 -12.68 16.69 9.96
N LYS A 44 -12.21 16.02 8.91
CA LYS A 44 -12.79 14.77 8.42
C LYS A 44 -12.23 13.58 9.18
N ASN A 45 -13.06 12.59 9.41
CA ASN A 45 -12.60 11.28 9.87
C ASN A 45 -11.90 10.54 8.74
N LEU A 46 -11.09 9.54 9.07
CA LEU A 46 -10.40 8.70 8.10
C LEU A 46 -10.57 7.22 8.44
N LEU A 47 -11.22 6.47 7.55
CA LEU A 47 -11.24 5.02 7.56
C LEU A 47 -10.34 4.50 6.44
N VAL A 48 -9.32 3.74 6.78
CA VAL A 48 -8.49 3.00 5.82
C VAL A 48 -8.72 1.52 6.03
N VAL A 49 -9.27 0.85 5.02
CA VAL A 49 -9.40 -0.60 5.00
C VAL A 49 -8.38 -1.16 4.04
N VAL A 50 -7.50 -2.00 4.57
CA VAL A 50 -6.51 -2.75 3.79
C VAL A 50 -6.94 -4.21 3.77
N VAL A 51 -7.20 -4.73 2.59
CA VAL A 51 -7.55 -6.15 2.40
C VAL A 51 -6.30 -6.88 1.94
N ASP A 52 -5.87 -7.87 2.72
CA ASP A 52 -4.65 -8.62 2.39
C ASP A 52 -4.78 -9.39 1.07
N SER A 53 -3.76 -9.29 0.23
CA SER A 53 -3.65 -10.03 -1.03
C SER A 53 -4.79 -9.77 -2.05
N LEU A 54 -5.46 -8.61 -1.99
CA LEU A 54 -6.56 -8.31 -2.91
C LEU A 54 -6.04 -7.76 -4.23
N ARG A 55 -6.21 -8.51 -5.30
CA ARG A 55 -5.87 -8.14 -6.69
C ARG A 55 -6.82 -7.09 -7.24
N ALA A 56 -6.29 -6.21 -8.08
CA ALA A 56 -7.10 -5.17 -8.74
C ALA A 56 -8.23 -5.75 -9.62
N ASP A 57 -8.01 -6.88 -10.28
CA ASP A 57 -8.99 -7.53 -11.16
C ASP A 57 -10.15 -8.21 -10.40
N MET A 58 -10.04 -8.33 -9.08
CA MET A 58 -11.13 -8.80 -8.23
C MET A 58 -12.22 -7.75 -8.01
N LEU A 59 -11.91 -6.45 -8.15
CA LEU A 59 -12.91 -5.39 -8.05
C LEU A 59 -13.78 -5.36 -9.31
N ASN A 60 -14.87 -6.11 -9.27
CA ASN A 60 -15.86 -6.23 -10.35
C ASN A 60 -17.20 -6.72 -9.80
N ASN A 61 -18.25 -6.69 -10.64
CA ASN A 61 -19.61 -7.05 -10.25
C ASN A 61 -19.82 -8.55 -9.91
N ILE A 62 -18.83 -9.40 -10.17
CA ILE A 62 -18.90 -10.85 -9.91
C ILE A 62 -18.26 -11.20 -8.57
N ASN A 63 -17.04 -10.68 -8.35
CA ASN A 63 -16.25 -11.04 -7.17
C ASN A 63 -16.51 -10.11 -5.97
N MET A 64 -16.73 -8.80 -6.22
CA MET A 64 -16.97 -7.78 -5.20
C MET A 64 -18.11 -6.82 -5.60
N PRO A 65 -19.35 -7.33 -5.72
CA PRO A 65 -20.47 -6.52 -6.24
C PRO A 65 -20.80 -5.31 -5.36
N ASN A 66 -20.61 -5.38 -4.04
CA ASN A 66 -20.92 -4.30 -3.12
C ASN A 66 -19.87 -3.20 -3.21
N LEU A 67 -18.60 -3.55 -3.16
CA LEU A 67 -17.51 -2.58 -3.31
C LEU A 67 -17.50 -1.98 -4.72
N GLN A 68 -17.82 -2.76 -5.77
CA GLN A 68 -17.94 -2.22 -7.13
C GLN A 68 -19.03 -1.16 -7.23
N ARG A 69 -20.22 -1.41 -6.65
CA ARG A 69 -21.30 -0.43 -6.59
C ARG A 69 -20.92 0.83 -5.82
N TYR A 70 -20.16 0.68 -4.75
CA TYR A 70 -19.60 1.80 -3.99
C TYR A 70 -18.57 2.58 -4.82
N ALA A 71 -17.67 1.88 -5.50
CA ALA A 71 -16.64 2.47 -6.36
C ALA A 71 -17.22 3.22 -7.57
N ASP A 72 -18.36 2.80 -8.09
CA ASP A 72 -19.04 3.48 -9.22
C ASP A 72 -19.53 4.88 -8.85
N ASN A 73 -19.72 5.17 -7.55
CA ASN A 73 -20.15 6.47 -7.03
C ASN A 73 -19.02 7.28 -6.35
N HIS A 74 -17.78 6.79 -6.38
CA HIS A 74 -16.63 7.41 -5.74
C HIS A 74 -15.42 7.40 -6.66
N PHE A 75 -14.27 7.90 -6.20
CA PHE A 75 -13.02 7.83 -6.97
C PHE A 75 -12.55 6.38 -7.04
N ASN A 76 -12.48 5.82 -8.23
CA ASN A 76 -12.01 4.47 -8.51
C ASN A 76 -10.75 4.52 -9.36
N PHE A 77 -9.59 4.28 -8.74
CA PHE A 77 -8.28 4.33 -9.38
C PHE A 77 -7.92 2.94 -9.95
N ARG A 78 -8.37 2.65 -11.15
CA ARG A 78 -8.23 1.33 -11.78
C ARG A 78 -6.79 0.94 -12.13
N GLN A 79 -5.88 1.91 -12.24
CA GLN A 79 -4.47 1.70 -12.53
C GLN A 79 -3.61 2.01 -11.30
N HIS A 80 -4.05 1.52 -10.14
CA HIS A 80 -3.34 1.74 -8.88
C HIS A 80 -2.40 0.59 -8.56
N MET A 81 -1.23 0.92 -8.03
CA MET A 81 -0.20 -0.05 -7.66
C MET A 81 0.23 0.11 -6.21
N SER A 82 0.45 -1.01 -5.55
CA SER A 82 1.20 -1.05 -4.30
C SER A 82 2.65 -0.62 -4.52
N GLY A 83 3.29 -0.05 -3.50
CA GLY A 83 4.72 0.23 -3.51
C GLY A 83 5.60 -0.99 -3.23
N GLY A 84 5.01 -2.18 -3.08
CA GLY A 84 5.71 -3.43 -2.89
C GLY A 84 4.86 -4.64 -3.27
N ASN A 85 5.49 -5.80 -3.32
CA ASN A 85 4.87 -7.08 -3.63
C ASN A 85 4.69 -7.96 -2.37
N ASP A 86 4.87 -7.38 -1.20
CA ASP A 86 4.67 -8.02 0.10
C ASP A 86 3.98 -7.08 1.09
N GLU A 87 3.56 -7.63 2.23
CA GLU A 87 2.84 -6.92 3.27
C GLU A 87 3.62 -5.72 3.82
N ALA A 88 4.92 -5.91 4.13
CA ALA A 88 5.71 -4.87 4.78
C ALA A 88 5.92 -3.66 3.87
N MET A 89 6.29 -3.89 2.60
CA MET A 89 6.53 -2.82 1.62
C MET A 89 5.22 -2.16 1.18
N GLY A 90 4.15 -2.94 1.03
CA GLY A 90 2.81 -2.42 0.73
C GLY A 90 2.32 -1.47 1.81
N MET A 91 2.32 -1.90 3.07
CA MET A 91 1.91 -1.07 4.22
C MET A 91 2.83 0.13 4.43
N PHE A 92 4.14 -0.06 4.27
CA PHE A 92 5.10 1.03 4.39
C PHE A 92 4.83 2.13 3.35
N SER A 93 4.74 1.77 2.09
CA SER A 93 4.51 2.74 1.02
C SER A 93 3.18 3.49 1.18
N LEU A 94 2.13 2.79 1.64
CA LEU A 94 0.80 3.35 1.84
C LEU A 94 0.78 4.46 2.91
N PHE A 95 1.46 4.25 4.04
CA PHE A 95 1.39 5.16 5.17
C PHE A 95 2.55 6.15 5.29
N TYR A 96 3.69 5.87 4.65
CA TYR A 96 4.81 6.81 4.63
C TYR A 96 4.84 7.68 3.36
N GLY A 97 4.22 7.23 2.26
CA GLY A 97 4.36 7.89 0.96
C GLY A 97 5.80 7.83 0.43
N LEU A 98 6.56 6.83 0.87
CA LEU A 98 7.97 6.60 0.53
C LEU A 98 8.15 5.20 -0.09
N PRO A 99 9.06 5.03 -1.07
CA PRO A 99 9.40 3.72 -1.58
C PRO A 99 10.12 2.88 -0.50
N GLY A 100 10.01 1.56 -0.61
CA GLY A 100 10.58 0.61 0.34
C GLY A 100 12.09 0.73 0.51
N HIS A 101 12.78 1.44 -0.38
CA HIS A 101 14.19 1.79 -0.25
C HIS A 101 14.52 2.47 1.11
N TYR A 102 13.62 3.28 1.65
CA TYR A 102 13.79 3.97 2.94
C TYR A 102 13.39 3.13 4.16
N TYR A 103 12.81 1.95 3.96
CA TYR A 103 12.21 1.15 5.03
C TYR A 103 13.20 0.78 6.14
N GLY A 104 14.43 0.38 5.75
CA GLY A 104 15.48 -0.02 6.69
C GLY A 104 15.85 1.09 7.66
N ASP A 105 16.09 2.31 7.15
CA ASP A 105 16.51 3.46 7.94
C ASP A 105 15.37 4.00 8.81
N ILE A 106 14.14 4.06 8.28
CA ILE A 106 12.95 4.41 9.05
C ILE A 106 12.77 3.49 10.26
N ARG A 107 12.96 2.18 10.07
CA ARG A 107 12.89 1.22 11.18
C ARG A 107 14.01 1.36 12.18
N ALA A 108 15.24 1.56 11.70
CA ALA A 108 16.41 1.75 12.56
C ALA A 108 16.23 2.99 13.46
N ASP A 109 15.72 4.07 12.88
CA ASP A 109 15.44 5.32 13.58
C ASP A 109 14.13 5.28 14.40
N LYS A 110 13.31 4.23 14.25
CA LYS A 110 11.96 4.11 14.85
C LYS A 110 11.09 5.33 14.58
N ARG A 111 11.09 5.82 13.35
CA ARG A 111 10.32 7.00 12.95
C ARG A 111 8.88 6.59 12.60
N PRO A 112 7.86 7.22 13.19
CA PRO A 112 6.49 7.04 12.76
C PRO A 112 6.22 7.74 11.41
N PRO A 113 5.11 7.40 10.72
CA PRO A 113 4.66 8.15 9.56
C PRO A 113 4.37 9.60 9.92
N VAL A 114 4.81 10.56 9.11
CA VAL A 114 4.45 11.98 9.30
C VAL A 114 2.93 12.21 9.26
N LEU A 115 2.21 11.36 8.54
CA LEU A 115 0.75 11.34 8.50
C LEU A 115 0.17 11.08 9.90
N PHE A 116 0.69 10.09 10.63
CA PHE A 116 0.22 9.75 11.97
C PHE A 116 0.60 10.82 12.98
N ASP A 117 1.83 11.34 12.91
CA ASP A 117 2.27 12.43 13.78
C ASP A 117 1.38 13.66 13.64
N GLU A 118 1.03 14.02 12.41
CA GLU A 118 0.18 15.18 12.17
C GLU A 118 -1.27 14.95 12.62
N MET A 119 -1.83 13.77 12.37
CA MET A 119 -3.16 13.43 12.89
C MET A 119 -3.19 13.47 14.43
N LEU A 120 -2.15 12.98 15.11
CA LEU A 120 -2.06 13.08 16.58
C LEU A 120 -1.98 14.54 17.06
N ARG A 121 -1.27 15.41 16.35
CA ARG A 121 -1.21 16.84 16.66
C ARG A 121 -2.57 17.53 16.49
N GLN A 122 -3.38 17.05 15.56
CA GLN A 122 -4.75 17.53 15.31
C GLN A 122 -5.81 16.78 16.12
N ASP A 123 -5.38 16.08 17.19
CA ASP A 123 -6.23 15.42 18.20
C ASP A 123 -7.10 14.27 17.66
N TYR A 124 -6.66 13.57 16.61
CA TYR A 124 -7.36 12.39 16.12
C TYR A 124 -7.32 11.25 17.14
N GLN A 125 -8.46 10.57 17.30
CA GLN A 125 -8.57 9.32 18.03
C GLN A 125 -8.18 8.16 17.10
N PHE A 126 -7.32 7.26 17.55
CA PHE A 126 -6.81 6.15 16.73
C PHE A 126 -7.45 4.83 17.12
N GLY A 127 -7.92 4.07 16.13
CA GLY A 127 -8.35 2.68 16.25
C GLY A 127 -7.60 1.81 15.23
N LEU A 128 -6.92 0.78 15.70
CA LEU A 128 -6.18 -0.17 14.87
C LEU A 128 -6.80 -1.56 15.02
N PHE A 129 -7.22 -2.14 13.91
CA PHE A 129 -7.95 -3.40 13.87
C PHE A 129 -7.22 -4.38 12.96
N GLY A 130 -6.75 -5.49 13.53
CA GLY A 130 -5.94 -6.52 12.88
C GLY A 130 -4.71 -6.89 13.70
N ALA A 131 -4.06 -8.00 13.36
CA ALA A 131 -2.90 -8.52 14.08
C ALA A 131 -1.59 -7.73 13.86
N LEU A 132 -1.67 -6.43 13.56
CA LEU A 132 -0.52 -5.58 13.21
C LEU A 132 0.48 -5.39 14.36
N GLU A 133 0.01 -5.34 15.61
CA GLU A 133 0.90 -5.12 16.77
C GLU A 133 1.87 -6.27 17.07
N ASP A 134 1.53 -7.48 16.68
CA ASP A 134 2.36 -8.65 16.99
C ASP A 134 3.61 -8.71 16.10
N ALA A 135 3.57 -8.06 14.95
CA ALA A 135 4.69 -7.98 14.05
C ALA A 135 5.73 -6.94 14.53
N LYS A 136 6.95 -7.40 14.84
CA LYS A 136 8.08 -6.54 15.25
C LYS A 136 8.32 -5.38 14.27
N GLN A 137 8.12 -5.62 12.98
CA GLN A 137 8.28 -4.65 11.92
C GLN A 137 7.39 -3.42 12.09
N TYR A 138 6.12 -3.60 12.47
CA TYR A 138 5.18 -2.48 12.66
C TYR A 138 5.45 -1.72 13.94
N ARG A 139 5.88 -2.39 15.02
CA ARG A 139 6.28 -1.70 16.25
C ARG A 139 7.50 -0.79 16.06
N GLN A 140 8.36 -1.09 15.11
CA GLN A 140 9.56 -0.30 14.80
C GLN A 140 9.34 0.75 13.70
N SER A 141 8.19 0.75 13.04
CA SER A 141 7.84 1.67 11.96
C SER A 141 6.46 2.29 12.20
N LEU A 142 5.42 1.73 11.59
CA LEU A 142 4.06 2.26 11.59
C LEU A 142 3.52 2.63 12.98
N LEU A 143 3.81 1.81 13.98
CA LEU A 143 3.33 1.98 15.37
C LEU A 143 4.35 2.67 16.29
N ALA A 144 5.53 3.05 15.79
CA ALA A 144 6.65 3.51 16.60
C ALA A 144 6.34 4.75 17.45
N GLY A 145 5.53 5.67 16.95
CA GLY A 145 5.12 6.90 17.67
C GLY A 145 3.82 6.79 18.44
N LEU A 146 3.08 5.70 18.27
CA LEU A 146 1.77 5.53 18.87
C LEU A 146 1.90 5.14 20.36
N ARG A 147 1.36 5.98 21.23
CA ARG A 147 1.36 5.79 22.68
C ARG A 147 -0.02 5.31 23.17
N LYS A 148 -0.18 5.14 24.49
CA LYS A 148 -1.30 4.53 25.24
C LYS A 148 -2.75 4.96 24.90
N GLN A 149 -2.97 5.89 23.99
CA GLN A 149 -4.30 6.40 23.61
C GLN A 149 -4.87 5.73 22.35
N VAL A 150 -4.23 4.67 21.87
CA VAL A 150 -4.66 3.95 20.67
C VAL A 150 -5.45 2.72 21.07
N PHE A 151 -6.66 2.60 20.53
CA PHE A 151 -7.41 1.36 20.64
C PHE A 151 -6.83 0.33 19.66
N VAL A 152 -6.64 -0.90 20.11
CA VAL A 152 -6.13 -1.98 19.27
C VAL A 152 -6.98 -3.22 19.47
N SER A 153 -7.54 -3.75 18.37
CA SER A 153 -8.09 -5.10 18.31
C SER A 153 -7.10 -6.05 17.67
N ARG A 154 -6.86 -7.19 18.30
CA ARG A 154 -5.96 -8.26 17.83
C ARG A 154 -6.70 -9.46 17.27
N GLN A 155 -7.97 -9.30 16.94
CA GLN A 155 -8.73 -10.38 16.33
C GLN A 155 -8.08 -10.78 14.99
N THR A 156 -8.03 -12.08 14.75
CA THR A 156 -7.59 -12.67 13.48
C THR A 156 -8.75 -13.14 12.63
N ASP A 157 -9.96 -13.15 13.18
CA ASP A 157 -11.20 -13.41 12.46
C ASP A 157 -11.78 -12.07 12.00
N ASP A 158 -11.89 -11.86 10.70
CA ASP A 158 -12.30 -10.59 10.11
C ASP A 158 -13.70 -10.16 10.56
N ARG A 159 -14.62 -11.10 10.80
CA ARG A 159 -15.96 -10.78 11.29
C ARG A 159 -15.91 -10.17 12.69
N ARG A 160 -15.17 -10.83 13.60
CA ARG A 160 -15.00 -10.32 14.97
C ARG A 160 -14.24 -9.00 14.99
N LEU A 161 -13.31 -8.83 14.06
CA LEU A 161 -12.57 -7.60 13.90
C LEU A 161 -13.51 -6.43 13.57
N ILE A 162 -14.49 -6.66 12.69
CA ILE A 162 -15.49 -5.66 12.34
C ILE A 162 -16.45 -5.40 13.51
N ASP A 163 -16.83 -6.43 14.27
CA ASP A 163 -17.64 -6.25 15.46
C ASP A 163 -16.91 -5.35 16.49
N ASP A 164 -15.61 -5.55 16.72
CA ASP A 164 -14.77 -4.69 17.56
C ASP A 164 -14.69 -3.25 17.02
N TRP A 165 -14.55 -3.08 15.70
CA TRP A 165 -14.53 -1.76 15.06
C TRP A 165 -15.86 -1.02 15.26
N GLN A 166 -16.99 -1.71 15.07
CA GLN A 166 -18.32 -1.12 15.29
C GLN A 166 -18.52 -0.72 16.75
N GLN A 167 -18.09 -1.55 17.70
CA GLN A 167 -18.15 -1.23 19.11
C GLN A 167 -17.28 0.00 19.43
N TRP A 168 -16.07 0.06 18.90
CA TRP A 168 -15.18 1.20 19.09
C TRP A 168 -15.78 2.50 18.54
N LEU A 169 -16.41 2.47 17.38
CA LEU A 169 -17.11 3.63 16.82
C LEU A 169 -18.18 4.17 17.78
N GLY A 170 -18.87 3.31 18.53
CA GLY A 170 -19.86 3.70 19.51
C GLY A 170 -19.28 4.29 20.80
N THR A 171 -18.01 4.01 21.12
CA THR A 171 -17.36 4.44 22.39
C THR A 171 -16.45 5.66 22.23
N ARG A 172 -16.18 6.08 21.00
CA ARG A 172 -15.32 7.25 20.73
C ARG A 172 -15.94 8.56 21.18
N THR A 173 -15.11 9.56 21.46
CA THR A 173 -15.56 10.92 21.79
C THR A 173 -16.10 11.59 20.52
N ALA A 174 -17.34 12.07 20.54
CA ALA A 174 -18.06 12.55 19.35
C ALA A 174 -17.44 13.80 18.72
N ASP A 175 -16.88 14.69 19.53
CA ASP A 175 -16.36 16.02 19.10
C ASP A 175 -14.92 15.96 18.56
N ARG A 176 -14.30 14.79 18.55
CA ARG A 176 -12.92 14.60 18.06
C ARG A 176 -12.92 13.82 16.76
N PRO A 177 -12.10 14.21 15.79
CA PRO A 177 -11.90 13.40 14.59
C PRO A 177 -11.26 12.06 14.95
N TRP A 178 -11.46 11.08 14.09
CA TRP A 178 -10.88 9.76 14.30
C TRP A 178 -10.24 9.20 13.03
N PHE A 179 -9.28 8.35 13.25
CA PHE A 179 -8.65 7.51 12.26
C PHE A 179 -8.82 6.05 12.66
N SER A 180 -9.26 5.22 11.75
CA SER A 180 -9.20 3.78 11.93
C SER A 180 -8.52 3.09 10.75
N LEU A 181 -7.61 2.17 11.07
CA LEU A 181 -7.02 1.22 10.16
C LEU A 181 -7.63 -0.15 10.44
N VAL A 182 -8.26 -0.73 9.42
CA VAL A 182 -8.85 -2.06 9.49
C VAL A 182 -8.13 -2.94 8.47
N TYR A 183 -7.46 -3.98 8.97
CA TYR A 183 -6.72 -4.93 8.15
C TYR A 183 -7.47 -6.25 8.09
N LEU A 184 -8.00 -6.60 6.92
CA LEU A 184 -8.78 -7.81 6.68
C LEU A 184 -7.90 -8.87 6.01
N SER A 185 -7.78 -10.04 6.63
CA SER A 185 -6.83 -11.07 6.23
C SER A 185 -7.44 -12.21 5.38
N SER A 186 -8.76 -12.29 5.30
CA SER A 186 -9.44 -13.44 4.69
C SER A 186 -8.95 -13.84 3.30
N PRO A 187 -8.70 -12.94 2.32
CA PRO A 187 -8.19 -13.34 1.01
C PRO A 187 -6.76 -13.87 1.06
N GLY A 188 -5.87 -13.25 1.86
CA GLY A 188 -4.49 -13.71 2.01
C GLY A 188 -4.38 -15.10 2.62
N ASP A 189 -5.25 -15.40 3.57
CA ASP A 189 -5.32 -16.70 4.26
C ASP A 189 -6.21 -17.72 3.54
N TYR A 190 -6.87 -17.36 2.45
CA TYR A 190 -7.90 -18.17 1.77
C TYR A 190 -9.02 -18.64 2.73
N GLN A 191 -9.42 -17.79 3.67
CA GLN A 191 -10.33 -18.17 4.73
C GLN A 191 -11.74 -17.62 4.53
N VAL A 192 -12.71 -18.51 4.68
CA VAL A 192 -14.14 -18.19 4.78
C VAL A 192 -14.69 -19.01 5.95
N PRO A 193 -15.56 -18.45 6.80
CA PRO A 193 -16.20 -19.21 7.85
C PRO A 193 -16.90 -20.45 7.28
N ALA A 194 -16.75 -21.61 7.94
CA ALA A 194 -17.26 -22.90 7.46
C ALA A 194 -18.80 -22.91 7.25
N SER A 195 -19.51 -22.00 7.91
CA SER A 195 -20.97 -21.80 7.75
C SER A 195 -21.35 -21.07 6.46
N ILE A 196 -20.38 -20.43 5.77
CA ILE A 196 -20.61 -19.64 4.56
C ILE A 196 -20.13 -20.44 3.35
N LYS A 197 -21.05 -20.74 2.43
CA LYS A 197 -20.70 -21.30 1.12
C LYS A 197 -20.54 -20.15 0.13
N GLY A 198 -19.35 -20.02 -0.42
CA GLY A 198 -19.10 -19.05 -1.48
C GLY A 198 -19.72 -19.49 -2.83
N PRO A 199 -19.94 -18.52 -3.75
CA PRO A 199 -20.56 -18.80 -5.05
C PRO A 199 -19.63 -19.53 -6.04
N PHE A 200 -18.31 -19.53 -5.79
CA PHE A 200 -17.33 -20.08 -6.72
C PHE A 200 -17.03 -21.55 -6.37
N GLN A 201 -17.47 -22.47 -7.23
CA GLN A 201 -17.36 -23.92 -7.02
C GLN A 201 -16.81 -24.62 -8.27
N PRO A 202 -16.10 -25.76 -8.13
CA PRO A 202 -15.67 -26.38 -6.88
C PRO A 202 -14.52 -25.59 -6.21
N GLU A 203 -14.43 -25.64 -4.89
CA GLU A 203 -13.32 -25.05 -4.15
C GLU A 203 -12.49 -26.10 -3.38
N LEU A 204 -11.26 -25.74 -2.99
CA LEU A 204 -10.48 -26.55 -2.06
C LEU A 204 -11.14 -26.52 -0.68
N THR A 205 -11.43 -27.70 -0.15
CA THR A 205 -12.01 -27.84 1.20
C THR A 205 -11.05 -27.41 2.29
N ARG A 206 -9.74 -27.54 2.04
CA ARG A 206 -8.66 -27.14 2.94
C ARG A 206 -7.44 -26.70 2.12
N PHE A 207 -6.86 -25.56 2.51
CA PHE A 207 -5.58 -25.14 1.94
C PHE A 207 -4.44 -25.98 2.54
N ASN A 208 -3.63 -26.57 1.65
CA ASN A 208 -2.39 -27.26 2.00
C ASN A 208 -1.34 -26.87 0.93
N PRO A 209 -0.29 -26.10 1.28
CA PRO A 209 0.71 -25.65 0.32
C PRO A 209 1.35 -26.77 -0.49
N ALA A 210 1.55 -27.96 0.07
CA ALA A 210 2.16 -29.08 -0.61
C ALA A 210 1.33 -29.65 -1.79
N THR A 211 0.04 -29.35 -1.83
CA THR A 211 -0.89 -29.86 -2.85
C THR A 211 -1.69 -28.79 -3.56
N ALA A 212 -1.86 -27.62 -2.97
CA ALA A 212 -2.72 -26.56 -3.50
C ALA A 212 -2.25 -26.06 -4.87
N TYR A 213 -0.95 -25.99 -5.08
CA TYR A 213 -0.32 -25.49 -6.31
C TYR A 213 -0.16 -26.54 -7.43
N ARG A 214 -0.80 -27.70 -7.30
CA ARG A 214 -0.82 -28.70 -8.36
C ARG A 214 -1.83 -28.31 -9.43
N PRO A 215 -1.54 -28.61 -10.74
CA PRO A 215 -2.44 -28.24 -11.85
C PRO A 215 -3.89 -28.65 -11.66
N GLU A 216 -4.15 -29.85 -11.11
CA GLU A 216 -5.49 -30.37 -10.85
C GLU A 216 -6.26 -29.60 -9.75
N ASN A 217 -5.57 -28.81 -8.94
CA ASN A 217 -6.14 -28.03 -7.84
C ASN A 217 -6.22 -26.53 -8.13
N LEU A 218 -5.60 -26.06 -9.19
CA LEU A 218 -5.47 -24.63 -9.48
C LEU A 218 -6.83 -23.91 -9.50
N GLN A 219 -7.78 -24.41 -10.29
CA GLN A 219 -9.13 -23.84 -10.36
C GLN A 219 -9.86 -23.84 -9.00
N LYS A 220 -9.65 -24.88 -8.20
CA LYS A 220 -10.24 -24.98 -6.86
C LYS A 220 -9.60 -24.00 -5.88
N LEU A 221 -8.29 -23.76 -6.01
CA LEU A 221 -7.57 -22.76 -5.23
C LEU A 221 -8.02 -21.35 -5.58
N GLU A 222 -8.11 -21.02 -6.87
CA GLU A 222 -8.62 -19.73 -7.32
C GLU A 222 -10.07 -19.50 -6.85
N ASN A 223 -10.93 -20.51 -6.93
CA ASN A 223 -12.30 -20.43 -6.44
C ASN A 223 -12.34 -20.19 -4.92
N ARG A 224 -11.44 -20.82 -4.17
CA ARG A 224 -11.33 -20.58 -2.72
C ARG A 224 -10.89 -19.14 -2.43
N TYR A 225 -9.91 -18.61 -3.16
CA TYR A 225 -9.52 -17.21 -3.09
C TYR A 225 -10.69 -16.27 -3.42
N LYS A 226 -11.39 -16.49 -4.53
CA LYS A 226 -12.56 -15.70 -4.94
C LYS A 226 -13.69 -15.76 -3.91
N ASN A 227 -13.90 -16.89 -3.24
CA ASN A 227 -14.86 -16.99 -2.14
C ASN A 227 -14.45 -16.14 -0.93
N ALA A 228 -13.15 -16.11 -0.59
CA ALA A 228 -12.65 -15.24 0.46
C ALA A 228 -12.78 -13.75 0.10
N VAL A 229 -12.51 -13.37 -1.15
CA VAL A 229 -12.74 -12.03 -1.68
C VAL A 229 -14.23 -11.64 -1.61
N PHE A 230 -15.13 -12.54 -2.03
CA PHE A 230 -16.57 -12.32 -1.96
C PHE A 230 -17.07 -12.18 -0.52
N TYR A 231 -16.55 -12.98 0.40
CA TYR A 231 -16.83 -12.82 1.82
C TYR A 231 -16.38 -11.47 2.36
N THR A 232 -15.17 -11.04 2.00
CA THR A 232 -14.65 -9.73 2.38
C THR A 232 -15.52 -8.59 1.83
N ASP A 233 -16.05 -8.71 0.61
CA ASP A 233 -16.99 -7.75 0.04
C ASP A 233 -18.26 -7.58 0.90
N GLN A 234 -18.79 -8.66 1.45
CA GLN A 234 -19.93 -8.60 2.38
C GLN A 234 -19.57 -7.89 3.70
N LEU A 235 -18.37 -8.11 4.20
CA LEU A 235 -17.87 -7.43 5.40
C LEU A 235 -17.67 -5.92 5.16
N LEU A 236 -17.13 -5.54 4.00
CA LEU A 236 -17.00 -4.14 3.59
C LEU A 236 -18.37 -3.44 3.49
N GLU A 237 -19.38 -4.10 2.89
CA GLU A 237 -20.73 -3.56 2.83
C GLU A 237 -21.30 -3.27 4.22
N GLN A 238 -21.07 -4.16 5.20
CA GLN A 238 -21.50 -3.94 6.58
C GLN A 238 -20.84 -2.70 7.20
N MET A 239 -19.52 -2.54 6.98
CA MET A 239 -18.79 -1.36 7.48
C MET A 239 -19.32 -0.06 6.87
N LEU A 240 -19.49 -0.01 5.54
CA LEU A 240 -19.98 1.17 4.83
C LEU A 240 -21.42 1.50 5.24
N THR A 241 -22.26 0.48 5.36
CA THR A 241 -23.65 0.65 5.85
C THR A 241 -23.67 1.19 7.29
N GLN A 242 -22.76 0.72 8.14
CA GLN A 242 -22.67 1.22 9.51
C GLN A 242 -22.30 2.70 9.59
N LEU A 243 -21.41 3.19 8.72
CA LEU A 243 -21.09 4.62 8.64
C LEU A 243 -22.34 5.43 8.26
N GLN A 244 -23.12 4.98 7.28
CA GLN A 244 -24.35 5.62 6.85
C GLN A 244 -25.41 5.65 7.96
N LEU A 245 -25.63 4.52 8.63
CA LEU A 245 -26.60 4.41 9.72
C LEU A 245 -26.26 5.33 10.91
N GLN A 246 -24.99 5.63 11.12
CA GLN A 246 -24.54 6.56 12.16
C GLN A 246 -24.44 8.02 11.67
N GLY A 247 -24.75 8.30 10.40
CA GLY A 247 -24.62 9.63 9.81
C GLY A 247 -23.17 10.12 9.75
N LEU A 248 -22.21 9.21 9.59
CA LEU A 248 -20.78 9.50 9.56
C LEU A 248 -20.20 9.53 8.14
N ASP A 249 -20.92 9.06 7.13
CA ASP A 249 -20.49 8.97 5.74
C ASP A 249 -20.10 10.32 5.15
N ASP A 250 -20.88 11.38 5.40
CA ASP A 250 -20.59 12.75 4.95
C ASP A 250 -19.41 13.43 5.67
N GLN A 251 -18.86 12.79 6.70
CA GLN A 251 -17.74 13.31 7.49
C GLN A 251 -16.51 12.41 7.46
N THR A 252 -16.59 11.28 6.76
CA THR A 252 -15.52 10.26 6.77
C THR A 252 -14.95 10.06 5.38
N ILE A 253 -13.65 10.30 5.25
CA ILE A 253 -12.89 9.84 4.09
C ILE A 253 -12.71 8.33 4.23
N VAL A 254 -13.11 7.58 3.20
CA VAL A 254 -12.96 6.12 3.17
C VAL A 254 -11.98 5.73 2.09
N VAL A 255 -10.97 4.97 2.48
CA VAL A 255 -9.96 4.36 1.59
C VAL A 255 -10.11 2.86 1.68
N VAL A 256 -10.36 2.19 0.56
CA VAL A 256 -10.31 0.73 0.47
C VAL A 256 -9.25 0.35 -0.54
N THR A 257 -8.25 -0.42 -0.10
CA THR A 257 -7.13 -0.87 -0.92
C THR A 257 -6.62 -2.22 -0.44
N SER A 258 -5.49 -2.65 -0.97
CA SER A 258 -4.75 -3.84 -0.54
C SER A 258 -3.29 -3.50 -0.29
N ASN A 259 -2.59 -4.29 0.52
CA ASN A 259 -1.14 -4.18 0.70
C ASN A 259 -0.36 -4.67 -0.53
N HIS A 260 -0.78 -5.74 -1.18
CA HIS A 260 -0.23 -6.33 -2.41
C HIS A 260 -1.29 -7.19 -3.09
N GLY A 261 -0.97 -7.73 -4.27
CA GLY A 261 -1.82 -8.68 -4.98
C GLY A 261 -1.50 -10.14 -4.64
N GLN A 262 -1.89 -11.04 -5.54
CA GLN A 262 -1.78 -12.49 -5.38
C GLN A 262 -1.59 -13.13 -6.75
N GLU A 263 -0.60 -14.00 -6.93
CA GLU A 263 -0.36 -14.71 -8.19
C GLU A 263 -0.65 -16.21 -8.05
N PHE A 264 -1.23 -16.77 -9.09
CA PHE A 264 -1.53 -18.20 -9.25
C PHE A 264 -0.75 -18.81 -10.42
N ASN A 265 0.49 -18.35 -10.61
CA ASN A 265 1.39 -18.75 -11.69
C ASN A 265 0.93 -18.30 -13.10
N GLU A 266 0.18 -17.18 -13.19
CA GLU A 266 -0.26 -16.63 -14.48
C GLU A 266 0.92 -16.25 -15.38
N THR A 267 2.04 -15.79 -14.78
CA THR A 267 3.29 -15.49 -15.51
C THR A 267 4.00 -16.73 -16.03
N GLN A 268 3.61 -17.92 -15.61
CA GLN A 268 4.27 -19.20 -15.93
C GLN A 268 5.75 -19.23 -15.50
N SER A 269 6.13 -18.45 -14.50
CA SER A 269 7.48 -18.40 -13.91
C SER A 269 7.62 -19.27 -12.65
N ASN A 270 6.65 -20.15 -12.39
CA ASN A 270 6.51 -20.92 -11.16
C ASN A 270 6.39 -20.02 -9.91
N SER A 271 5.62 -18.93 -10.06
CA SER A 271 5.39 -17.91 -9.04
C SER A 271 3.98 -18.07 -8.45
N TRP A 272 3.92 -18.18 -7.13
CA TRP A 272 2.69 -18.44 -6.38
C TRP A 272 2.61 -17.52 -5.18
N GLY A 273 1.44 -16.94 -4.94
CA GLY A 273 1.23 -16.03 -3.83
C GLY A 273 1.78 -14.62 -4.11
N TYR A 274 2.65 -14.16 -3.24
CA TYR A 274 3.23 -12.81 -3.29
C TYR A 274 4.73 -12.84 -2.90
N GLY A 275 5.43 -11.72 -3.06
CA GLY A 275 6.84 -11.58 -2.66
C GLY A 275 7.83 -12.32 -3.56
N SER A 276 7.41 -12.86 -4.71
CA SER A 276 8.26 -13.67 -5.58
C SER A 276 8.67 -12.97 -6.87
N ASN A 277 7.88 -12.00 -7.34
CA ASN A 277 8.17 -11.19 -8.51
C ASN A 277 7.40 -9.85 -8.48
N TYR A 278 7.60 -9.01 -9.49
CA TYR A 278 6.95 -7.72 -9.63
C TYR A 278 5.93 -7.70 -10.79
N SER A 279 5.30 -8.83 -11.08
CA SER A 279 4.20 -8.87 -12.04
C SER A 279 3.01 -8.03 -11.59
N THR A 280 2.17 -7.61 -12.52
CA THR A 280 0.96 -6.86 -12.19
C THR A 280 0.02 -7.65 -11.25
N TYR A 281 0.09 -8.97 -11.27
CA TYR A 281 -0.69 -9.83 -10.36
C TYR A 281 -0.32 -9.64 -8.89
N GLN A 282 0.96 -9.35 -8.59
CA GLN A 282 1.45 -9.17 -7.22
C GLN A 282 1.46 -7.71 -6.75
N VAL A 283 1.42 -6.72 -7.65
CA VAL A 283 1.56 -5.30 -7.28
C VAL A 283 0.36 -4.42 -7.66
N GLN A 284 -0.45 -4.80 -8.64
CA GLN A 284 -1.62 -4.01 -9.00
C GLN A 284 -2.79 -4.35 -8.07
N VAL A 285 -3.25 -3.34 -7.34
CA VAL A 285 -4.26 -3.46 -6.30
C VAL A 285 -5.39 -2.46 -6.54
N PRO A 286 -6.61 -2.68 -6.02
CA PRO A 286 -7.66 -1.67 -6.10
C PRO A 286 -7.33 -0.47 -5.22
N LEU A 287 -7.81 0.71 -5.61
CA LEU A 287 -7.94 1.86 -4.73
C LEU A 287 -9.29 2.51 -4.97
N VAL A 288 -10.16 2.44 -3.97
CA VAL A 288 -11.43 3.17 -3.91
C VAL A 288 -11.32 4.24 -2.85
N LEU A 289 -11.61 5.48 -3.21
CA LEU A 289 -11.51 6.64 -2.33
C LEU A 289 -12.85 7.40 -2.33
N ALA A 290 -13.56 7.39 -1.21
CA ALA A 290 -14.66 8.26 -0.97
C ALA A 290 -14.18 9.50 -0.22
N TRP A 291 -14.46 10.67 -0.77
CA TRP A 291 -14.07 11.95 -0.18
C TRP A 291 -15.28 12.86 -0.04
N PRO A 292 -15.76 13.10 1.18
CA PRO A 292 -16.96 13.93 1.40
C PRO A 292 -16.84 15.31 0.76
N GLY A 293 -17.84 15.68 -0.02
CA GLY A 293 -17.89 16.96 -0.71
C GLY A 293 -17.07 17.06 -1.99
N ALA A 294 -16.39 16.00 -2.40
CA ALA A 294 -15.70 15.97 -3.68
C ALA A 294 -16.51 15.19 -4.73
N GLU A 295 -16.65 15.76 -5.90
CA GLU A 295 -17.32 15.09 -7.03
C GLU A 295 -16.36 14.07 -7.66
N PRO A 296 -16.73 12.78 -7.73
CA PRO A 296 -15.91 11.77 -8.35
C PRO A 296 -15.75 12.01 -9.86
N ALA A 297 -14.55 11.89 -10.35
CA ALA A 297 -14.21 11.99 -11.77
C ALA A 297 -13.46 10.74 -12.23
N PRO A 298 -13.56 10.35 -13.50
CA PRO A 298 -12.81 9.23 -14.04
C PRO A 298 -11.31 9.40 -13.80
N GLN A 299 -10.67 8.40 -13.19
CA GLN A 299 -9.25 8.40 -12.88
C GLN A 299 -8.50 7.61 -13.94
N ALA A 300 -8.03 8.32 -14.97
CA ALA A 300 -7.27 7.70 -16.09
C ALA A 300 -5.78 7.56 -15.78
N GLN A 301 -5.26 8.30 -14.79
CA GLN A 301 -3.84 8.31 -14.47
C GLN A 301 -3.45 7.12 -13.60
N ALA A 302 -2.29 6.55 -13.88
CA ALA A 302 -1.69 5.55 -13.02
C ALA A 302 -1.29 6.19 -11.68
N SER A 303 -1.64 5.52 -10.59
CA SER A 303 -1.40 5.94 -9.22
C SER A 303 -0.70 4.85 -8.40
N SER A 304 -0.17 5.22 -7.26
CA SER A 304 0.56 4.33 -6.37
C SER A 304 0.19 4.62 -4.91
N HIS A 305 0.42 3.66 -4.04
CA HIS A 305 0.34 3.84 -2.57
C HIS A 305 1.05 5.10 -2.08
N LEU A 306 2.18 5.46 -2.71
CA LEU A 306 2.94 6.67 -2.38
C LEU A 306 2.10 7.95 -2.45
N ASP A 307 1.03 7.94 -3.25
CA ASP A 307 0.21 9.11 -3.56
C ASP A 307 -0.84 9.42 -2.47
N LEU A 308 -1.13 8.45 -1.59
CA LEU A 308 -2.13 8.64 -0.55
C LEU A 308 -1.66 9.66 0.50
N VAL A 309 -0.42 9.56 0.96
CA VAL A 309 0.12 10.47 2.00
C VAL A 309 0.08 11.94 1.56
N PRO A 310 0.63 12.36 0.39
CA PRO A 310 0.54 13.74 -0.02
C PRO A 310 -0.89 14.21 -0.23
N THR A 311 -1.80 13.33 -0.64
CA THR A 311 -3.23 13.64 -0.79
C THR A 311 -3.86 13.95 0.57
N LEU A 312 -3.70 13.09 1.56
CA LEU A 312 -4.25 13.27 2.91
C LEU A 312 -3.58 14.45 3.64
N MET A 313 -2.28 14.56 3.58
CA MET A 313 -1.54 15.64 4.25
C MET A 313 -1.99 17.02 3.76
N LYS A 314 -2.14 17.21 2.45
CA LYS A 314 -2.56 18.49 1.89
C LYS A 314 -4.06 18.74 2.09
N ASN A 315 -4.91 17.82 1.66
CA ASN A 315 -6.35 18.09 1.50
C ASN A 315 -7.17 17.78 2.76
N MET A 316 -6.69 16.87 3.64
CA MET A 316 -7.37 16.54 4.89
C MET A 316 -6.77 17.29 6.09
N LEU A 317 -5.44 17.37 6.17
CA LEU A 317 -4.74 17.91 7.34
C LEU A 317 -4.23 19.35 7.16
N GLY A 318 -4.33 19.93 5.97
CA GLY A 318 -3.97 21.32 5.70
C GLY A 318 -2.45 21.59 5.70
N VAL A 319 -1.63 20.61 5.40
CA VAL A 319 -0.17 20.76 5.27
C VAL A 319 0.14 21.59 4.04
N ARG A 320 0.94 22.65 4.23
CA ARG A 320 1.29 23.63 3.19
C ARG A 320 2.65 23.37 2.52
N ASN A 321 3.46 22.53 3.12
CA ASN A 321 4.75 22.16 2.52
C ASN A 321 4.53 21.50 1.15
N PRO A 322 5.44 21.72 0.20
CA PRO A 322 5.50 20.87 -0.99
C PRO A 322 5.58 19.39 -0.56
N TYR A 323 4.83 18.51 -1.22
CA TYR A 323 4.86 17.06 -0.89
C TYR A 323 6.29 16.49 -0.95
N ARG A 324 7.16 17.04 -1.78
CA ARG A 324 8.57 16.66 -1.90
C ARG A 324 9.37 16.79 -0.60
N ASP A 325 8.90 17.52 0.38
CA ASP A 325 9.52 17.61 1.69
C ASP A 325 9.28 16.37 2.56
N TYR A 326 8.25 15.55 2.25
CA TYR A 326 7.85 14.43 3.11
C TYR A 326 7.35 13.19 2.35
N SER A 327 7.28 13.21 1.02
CA SER A 327 6.82 12.08 0.21
C SER A 327 7.45 12.09 -1.17
N THR A 328 7.54 10.92 -1.80
CA THR A 328 7.87 10.77 -3.22
C THR A 328 6.62 10.58 -4.09
N GLY A 329 5.45 10.48 -3.47
CA GLY A 329 4.17 10.38 -4.16
C GLY A 329 3.70 11.69 -4.80
N ARG A 330 2.47 11.68 -5.30
CA ARG A 330 1.77 12.83 -5.89
C ARG A 330 0.39 12.96 -5.24
N ASN A 331 -0.17 14.16 -5.26
CA ASN A 331 -1.56 14.33 -4.83
C ASN A 331 -2.50 13.72 -5.87
N LEU A 332 -3.37 12.82 -5.45
CA LEU A 332 -4.33 12.11 -6.31
C LEU A 332 -5.34 13.03 -7.01
N PHE A 333 -5.58 14.21 -6.46
CA PHE A 333 -6.50 15.21 -7.02
C PHE A 333 -5.83 16.22 -7.96
N GLU A 334 -4.51 16.11 -8.15
CA GLU A 334 -3.76 17.00 -9.02
C GLU A 334 -3.29 16.27 -10.28
N ALA A 335 -3.28 16.97 -11.41
CA ALA A 335 -2.71 16.43 -12.63
C ALA A 335 -1.23 16.10 -12.43
N SER A 336 -0.81 14.92 -12.88
CA SER A 336 0.57 14.46 -12.76
C SER A 336 1.18 14.24 -14.13
N THR A 337 2.42 14.67 -14.29
CA THR A 337 3.27 14.38 -15.47
C THR A 337 4.16 13.15 -15.25
N ARG A 338 4.00 12.45 -14.12
CA ARG A 338 4.74 11.22 -13.84
C ARG A 338 4.36 10.12 -14.83
N THR A 339 5.34 9.58 -15.53
CA THR A 339 5.17 8.53 -16.54
C THR A 339 5.62 7.15 -16.05
N TRP A 340 6.05 7.05 -14.80
CA TRP A 340 6.56 5.82 -14.21
C TRP A 340 6.04 5.61 -12.78
N LEU A 341 5.99 4.36 -12.35
CA LEU A 341 5.72 3.95 -10.96
C LEU A 341 6.86 3.07 -10.45
N LEU A 342 6.95 2.93 -9.14
CA LEU A 342 8.02 2.19 -8.46
C LEU A 342 7.41 1.27 -7.41
N ALA A 343 7.89 0.02 -7.35
CA ALA A 343 7.60 -0.91 -6.29
C ALA A 343 8.86 -1.69 -5.89
N GLY A 344 8.98 -2.08 -4.63
CA GLY A 344 10.07 -2.86 -4.12
C GLY A 344 10.78 -2.24 -2.93
N ASP A 345 11.95 -2.81 -2.58
CA ASP A 345 12.75 -2.40 -1.44
C ASP A 345 14.14 -1.89 -1.86
N GLN A 346 15.07 -1.83 -0.93
CA GLN A 346 16.45 -1.39 -1.20
C GLN A 346 17.29 -2.42 -1.97
N ASN A 347 16.87 -3.68 -2.00
CA ASN A 347 17.62 -4.77 -2.64
C ASN A 347 17.04 -5.08 -4.03
N ASP A 348 15.73 -5.20 -4.11
CA ASP A 348 15.02 -5.58 -5.32
C ASP A 348 13.87 -4.60 -5.56
N PHE A 349 13.84 -3.97 -6.72
CA PHE A 349 12.77 -3.04 -7.08
C PHE A 349 12.48 -3.05 -8.58
N ALA A 350 11.29 -2.60 -8.93
CA ALA A 350 10.82 -2.54 -10.30
C ALA A 350 10.27 -1.15 -10.65
N ILE A 351 10.64 -0.67 -11.85
CA ILE A 351 10.15 0.56 -12.44
C ILE A 351 9.16 0.20 -13.55
N TYR A 352 7.94 0.69 -13.44
CA TYR A 352 6.87 0.48 -14.42
C TYR A 352 6.74 1.72 -15.30
N GLN A 353 6.93 1.58 -16.59
CA GLN A 353 6.83 2.67 -17.55
C GLN A 353 6.19 2.17 -18.86
N GLY A 354 5.01 2.72 -19.19
CA GLY A 354 4.23 2.23 -20.33
C GLY A 354 3.95 0.74 -20.21
N ASN A 355 4.35 -0.04 -21.23
CA ASN A 355 4.21 -1.50 -21.24
C ASN A 355 5.47 -2.24 -20.79
N THR A 356 6.39 -1.60 -20.12
CA THR A 356 7.64 -2.22 -19.65
C THR A 356 7.78 -2.19 -18.16
N ILE A 357 8.45 -3.21 -17.63
CA ILE A 357 8.94 -3.29 -16.26
C ILE A 357 10.47 -3.38 -16.35
N THR A 358 11.17 -2.46 -15.70
CA THR A 358 12.62 -2.58 -15.50
C THR A 358 12.85 -3.03 -14.06
N GLN A 359 13.20 -4.29 -13.87
CA GLN A 359 13.44 -4.88 -12.56
C GLN A 359 14.93 -4.90 -12.24
N PHE A 360 15.29 -4.46 -11.04
CA PHE A 360 16.65 -4.45 -10.52
C PHE A 360 16.78 -5.44 -9.38
N ASN A 361 17.94 -6.10 -9.29
CA ASN A 361 18.29 -6.95 -8.16
C ASN A 361 19.33 -6.28 -7.25
N LYS A 362 19.62 -6.91 -6.11
CA LYS A 362 20.60 -6.44 -5.12
C LYS A 362 22.00 -6.21 -5.70
N GLN A 363 22.39 -6.94 -6.72
CA GLN A 363 23.69 -6.82 -7.38
C GLN A 363 23.74 -5.62 -8.35
N GLY A 364 22.60 -4.97 -8.59
CA GLY A 364 22.45 -3.88 -9.54
C GLY A 364 22.31 -4.35 -10.99
N ASP A 365 22.11 -5.66 -11.20
CA ASP A 365 21.71 -6.16 -12.51
C ASP A 365 20.26 -5.80 -12.77
N PHE A 366 19.90 -5.64 -14.03
CA PHE A 366 18.53 -5.37 -14.41
C PHE A 366 18.03 -6.33 -15.48
N GLU A 367 16.71 -6.51 -15.49
CA GLU A 367 15.98 -7.20 -16.51
C GLU A 367 14.84 -6.30 -17.01
N LEU A 368 14.67 -6.25 -18.35
CA LEU A 368 13.57 -5.55 -18.97
C LEU A 368 12.49 -6.56 -19.34
N LEU A 369 11.28 -6.36 -18.79
CA LEU A 369 10.17 -7.28 -18.91
C LEU A 369 8.98 -6.58 -19.60
N ASP A 370 8.23 -7.35 -20.37
CA ASP A 370 6.91 -6.94 -20.86
C ASP A 370 5.90 -6.96 -19.69
N ARG A 371 5.17 -5.87 -19.51
CA ARG A 371 4.29 -5.67 -18.36
C ARG A 371 3.12 -6.64 -18.31
N ASP A 372 2.58 -7.02 -19.48
CA ASP A 372 1.38 -7.86 -19.54
C ASP A 372 1.73 -9.33 -19.39
N THR A 373 2.85 -9.77 -19.96
CA THR A 373 3.27 -11.17 -19.97
C THR A 373 4.34 -11.52 -18.94
N TYR A 374 4.99 -10.50 -18.37
CA TYR A 374 6.14 -10.64 -17.48
C TYR A 374 7.32 -11.43 -18.10
N ARG A 375 7.45 -11.38 -19.43
CA ARG A 375 8.53 -12.06 -20.16
C ARG A 375 9.65 -11.12 -20.53
N PRO A 376 10.92 -11.59 -20.54
CA PRO A 376 12.07 -10.78 -20.93
C PRO A 376 11.93 -10.19 -22.34
N ILE A 377 12.21 -8.90 -22.45
CA ILE A 377 12.32 -8.18 -23.72
C ILE A 377 13.77 -8.27 -24.16
N LYS A 378 14.02 -9.01 -25.25
CA LYS A 378 15.37 -9.17 -25.81
C LYS A 378 15.86 -7.84 -26.44
N HIS A 379 17.11 -7.51 -26.17
CA HIS A 379 17.80 -6.32 -26.74
C HIS A 379 17.17 -4.96 -26.37
N GLY A 380 16.37 -4.91 -25.31
CA GLY A 380 15.86 -3.66 -24.75
C GLY A 380 16.89 -2.97 -23.84
N THR A 381 16.81 -1.65 -23.75
CA THR A 381 17.57 -0.84 -22.80
C THR A 381 16.60 -0.04 -21.92
N PRO A 382 16.89 0.15 -20.62
CA PRO A 382 16.09 1.01 -19.76
C PRO A 382 16.07 2.44 -20.28
N ASP A 383 14.97 3.15 -20.05
CA ASP A 383 14.92 4.59 -20.27
C ASP A 383 15.78 5.31 -19.23
N MET A 384 16.89 5.86 -19.71
CA MET A 384 17.89 6.53 -18.86
C MET A 384 17.33 7.78 -18.18
N GLY A 385 16.43 8.52 -18.85
CA GLY A 385 15.79 9.70 -18.28
C GLY A 385 14.93 9.31 -17.07
N THR A 386 14.14 8.26 -17.21
CA THR A 386 13.34 7.71 -16.10
C THR A 386 14.22 7.16 -14.98
N LEU A 387 15.29 6.45 -15.32
CA LEU A 387 16.18 5.91 -14.30
C LEU A 387 16.81 7.00 -13.44
N ILE A 388 17.28 8.10 -14.05
CA ILE A 388 17.81 9.27 -13.31
C ILE A 388 16.73 9.87 -12.39
N GLN A 389 15.49 10.00 -12.86
CA GLN A 389 14.39 10.51 -12.04
C GLN A 389 14.13 9.60 -10.82
N VAL A 390 14.07 8.29 -11.04
CA VAL A 390 13.88 7.32 -9.96
C VAL A 390 15.02 7.38 -8.95
N MET A 391 16.27 7.41 -9.40
CA MET A 391 17.42 7.52 -8.51
C MET A 391 17.41 8.82 -7.68
N ASN A 392 16.98 9.93 -8.25
CA ASN A 392 16.80 11.18 -7.52
C ASN A 392 15.72 11.05 -6.42
N GLU A 393 14.63 10.32 -6.68
CA GLU A 393 13.59 10.05 -5.68
C GLU A 393 14.11 9.12 -4.56
N LEU A 394 14.89 8.10 -4.90
CA LEU A 394 15.48 7.17 -3.94
C LEU A 394 16.57 7.82 -3.05
N ASN A 395 17.18 8.91 -3.50
CA ASN A 395 18.21 9.65 -2.74
C ASN A 395 17.70 10.93 -2.07
N ARG A 396 16.45 11.32 -2.28
CA ARG A 396 15.92 12.63 -1.86
C ARG A 396 16.09 12.92 -0.37
N PHE A 397 15.87 11.93 0.48
CA PHE A 397 15.88 12.09 1.93
C PHE A 397 17.21 11.69 2.58
N TYR A 398 18.23 11.44 1.78
CA TYR A 398 19.60 11.29 2.29
C TYR A 398 20.37 12.60 2.18
N ARG A 399 21.31 12.83 3.10
CA ARG A 399 22.24 13.95 2.94
C ARG A 399 23.06 13.73 1.67
N ALA A 400 23.20 14.79 0.88
CA ALA A 400 24.29 14.82 -0.08
C ALA A 400 25.61 14.70 0.71
N PRO A 401 26.55 13.85 0.24
CA PRO A 401 27.83 13.71 0.90
C PRO A 401 28.61 15.02 0.96
#